data_6d054afd8571aacb6e1c82efccf1cc90
#
_entry.id   6d054afd8571aacb6e1c82efccf1cc90
#
_cell.length_a   1.000
_cell.length_b   1.000
_cell.length_c   1.000
_cell.angle_alpha   90.00
_cell.angle_beta   90.00
_cell.angle_gamma   90.00
#
_symmetry.space_group_name_H-M   'P 1'
#
loop_
_entity.id
_entity.type
_entity.pdbx_description
1 polymer ?
#
loop_
_entity_poly.entity_id
_entity_poly.type
_entity_poly.pdbx_seq_one_letter_code
_entity_poly.pdbx_strand_id
1 'polypeptide(L)'
;MSPRDLLSILAVATVLLGASPAFAQGSVPAACPPLLRHSFDRLQDEKPQSLCQYSGKVLLVVNTASFCGFTRQYQGLEALDRKYRAKGLVVLGFPSNDFSQETGSNKDVADFCENTFGVKFPMFVKSSVRGREANPLFQELAKESGTTPKWNFYKYLVGRDGKVVAAYSSLTEPDNRDLLAALEKQLALRAD
;
A
#
# COMPACT_ATOMS: atom_id res chain seq x y z
N MET A 1 77.85 -9.08 53.84
CA MET A 1 77.90 -9.34 52.36
C MET A 1 76.45 -9.53 51.93
N SER A 2 75.94 -8.60 51.17
CA SER A 2 74.55 -8.45 50.83
C SER A 2 74.18 -9.26 49.55
N PRO A 3 73.00 -9.92 49.53
CA PRO A 3 72.39 -10.31 48.27
C PRO A 3 71.28 -9.30 47.90
N ARG A 4 71.33 -8.90 46.68
CA ARG A 4 70.42 -7.95 46.04
C ARG A 4 69.08 -8.61 45.67
N ASP A 5 68.00 -8.04 46.14
CA ASP A 5 66.63 -8.39 45.77
C ASP A 5 66.32 -7.86 44.37
N LEU A 6 65.98 -8.76 43.46
CA LEU A 6 65.43 -8.44 42.13
C LEU A 6 63.92 -8.48 42.24
N LEU A 7 63.25 -7.31 42.28
CA LEU A 7 61.80 -7.17 42.09
C LEU A 7 61.50 -7.30 40.60
N SER A 8 60.79 -8.36 40.23
CA SER A 8 60.18 -8.50 38.93
C SER A 8 58.84 -7.78 38.91
N ILE A 9 58.72 -6.70 38.12
CA ILE A 9 57.49 -5.97 37.88
C ILE A 9 56.75 -6.66 36.77
N LEU A 10 55.63 -7.36 37.08
CA LEU A 10 54.66 -7.86 36.07
C LEU A 10 53.80 -6.67 35.61
N ALA A 11 54.00 -6.25 34.36
CA ALA A 11 53.09 -5.30 33.72
C ALA A 11 51.85 -6.03 33.20
N VAL A 12 50.71 -5.80 33.83
CA VAL A 12 49.38 -6.28 33.36
C VAL A 12 48.92 -5.32 32.30
N ALA A 13 48.95 -5.75 31.03
CA ALA A 13 48.38 -5.00 29.93
C ALA A 13 46.83 -5.20 29.88
N THR A 14 46.10 -4.20 30.29
CA THR A 14 44.63 -4.16 30.20
C THR A 14 44.22 -3.85 28.77
N VAL A 15 43.76 -4.85 28.03
CA VAL A 15 43.17 -4.65 26.71
C VAL A 15 41.74 -4.12 26.88
N LEU A 16 41.52 -2.83 26.62
CA LEU A 16 40.22 -2.20 26.53
C LEU A 16 39.59 -2.60 25.18
N LEU A 17 38.66 -3.57 25.18
CA LEU A 17 37.79 -3.82 24.04
C LEU A 17 36.85 -2.63 23.88
N GLY A 18 37.13 -1.74 22.95
CA GLY A 18 36.26 -0.67 22.51
C GLY A 18 35.02 -1.25 21.79
N ALA A 19 33.87 -1.25 22.45
CA ALA A 19 32.60 -1.52 21.80
C ALA A 19 32.25 -0.32 20.89
N SER A 20 32.41 -0.48 19.58
CA SER A 20 31.93 0.51 18.60
C SER A 20 30.41 0.59 18.65
N PRO A 21 29.80 1.79 18.79
CA PRO A 21 28.35 1.92 18.69
C PRO A 21 27.91 1.54 17.27
N ALA A 22 27.08 0.52 17.18
CA ALA A 22 26.36 0.21 15.93
C ALA A 22 25.39 1.37 15.67
N PHE A 23 25.73 2.26 14.75
CA PHE A 23 24.78 3.24 14.22
C PHE A 23 23.66 2.47 13.53
N ALA A 24 22.47 2.49 14.12
CA ALA A 24 21.26 2.06 13.44
C ALA A 24 21.12 2.91 12.16
N GLN A 25 21.30 2.29 11.00
CA GLN A 25 21.05 2.94 9.71
C GLN A 25 19.55 3.22 9.67
N GLY A 26 19.16 4.45 9.97
CA GLY A 26 17.81 4.95 9.74
C GLY A 26 17.52 4.77 8.25
N SER A 27 16.51 3.96 7.94
CA SER A 27 16.04 3.80 6.56
C SER A 27 15.64 5.18 6.04
N VAL A 28 16.36 5.65 5.00
CA VAL A 28 15.94 6.87 4.27
C VAL A 28 14.52 6.61 3.76
N PRO A 29 13.54 7.48 4.03
CA PRO A 29 12.20 7.29 3.49
C PRO A 29 12.28 7.14 1.97
N ALA A 30 11.72 6.06 1.43
CA ALA A 30 11.69 5.84 -0.01
C ALA A 30 11.11 7.07 -0.70
N ALA A 31 11.81 7.59 -1.70
CA ALA A 31 11.34 8.74 -2.47
C ALA A 31 9.94 8.41 -3.04
N CYS A 32 9.01 9.37 -2.99
CA CYS A 32 7.65 9.15 -3.50
C CYS A 32 7.68 8.80 -5.00
N PRO A 33 7.24 7.59 -5.40
CA PRO A 33 7.17 7.20 -6.80
C PRO A 33 6.26 8.14 -7.60
N PRO A 34 6.52 8.36 -8.90
CA PRO A 34 5.69 9.23 -9.74
C PRO A 34 4.20 8.92 -9.65
N LEU A 35 3.81 7.64 -9.76
CA LEU A 35 2.42 7.17 -9.67
C LEU A 35 1.72 7.59 -8.36
N LEU A 36 2.46 7.83 -7.29
CA LEU A 36 1.89 8.18 -5.98
C LEU A 36 1.96 9.70 -5.67
N ARG A 37 2.43 10.53 -6.58
CA ARG A 37 2.55 11.99 -6.38
C ARG A 37 1.20 12.72 -6.52
N HIS A 38 0.14 12.12 -6.01
CA HIS A 38 -1.21 12.64 -6.02
C HIS A 38 -1.76 12.74 -4.61
N SER A 39 -2.74 13.60 -4.43
CA SER A 39 -3.51 13.73 -3.20
C SER A 39 -4.99 13.62 -3.54
N PHE A 40 -5.74 12.89 -2.73
CA PHE A 40 -7.18 12.73 -2.84
C PHE A 40 -7.80 12.91 -1.47
N ASP A 41 -9.03 13.43 -1.44
CA ASP A 41 -9.76 13.56 -0.19
C ASP A 41 -10.26 12.17 0.27
N ARG A 42 -10.15 11.91 1.57
CA ARG A 42 -10.66 10.68 2.17
C ARG A 42 -12.18 10.67 2.13
N LEU A 43 -12.76 9.51 1.91
CA LEU A 43 -14.21 9.35 1.83
C LEU A 43 -14.92 9.71 3.14
N GLN A 44 -14.29 9.43 4.29
CA GLN A 44 -14.90 9.55 5.62
C GLN A 44 -15.05 10.98 6.13
N ASP A 45 -14.10 11.86 5.80
CA ASP A 45 -14.03 13.22 6.36
C ASP A 45 -13.59 14.30 5.37
N GLU A 46 -13.49 13.91 4.09
CA GLU A 46 -13.11 14.77 2.96
C GLU A 46 -11.82 15.57 3.19
N LYS A 47 -10.92 15.05 4.04
CA LYS A 47 -9.61 15.64 4.25
C LYS A 47 -8.60 15.13 3.24
N PRO A 48 -7.73 16.02 2.70
CA PRO A 48 -6.74 15.62 1.72
C PRO A 48 -5.74 14.63 2.30
N GLN A 49 -5.44 13.61 1.52
CA GLN A 49 -4.50 12.54 1.85
C GLN A 49 -3.55 12.31 0.69
N SER A 50 -2.25 12.54 0.92
CA SER A 50 -1.22 12.26 -0.07
C SER A 50 -0.98 10.76 -0.19
N LEU A 51 -0.96 10.25 -1.43
CA LEU A 51 -0.62 8.85 -1.69
C LEU A 51 0.87 8.55 -1.45
N CYS A 52 1.74 9.57 -1.35
CA CYS A 52 3.15 9.38 -1.00
C CYS A 52 3.36 8.67 0.34
N GLN A 53 2.39 8.73 1.27
CA GLN A 53 2.44 7.99 2.53
C GLN A 53 2.48 6.47 2.34
N TYR A 54 2.10 5.99 1.17
CA TYR A 54 2.12 4.57 0.82
C TYR A 54 3.37 4.16 0.04
N SER A 55 4.38 5.04 -0.09
CA SER A 55 5.67 4.69 -0.70
C SER A 55 6.28 3.45 -0.05
N GLY A 56 6.82 2.54 -0.85
CA GLY A 56 7.39 1.27 -0.38
C GLY A 56 6.36 0.20 0.03
N LYS A 57 5.05 0.49 -0.11
CA LYS A 57 3.97 -0.50 0.10
C LYS A 57 3.60 -1.17 -1.22
N VAL A 58 3.06 -2.37 -1.13
CA VAL A 58 2.34 -3.01 -2.23
C VAL A 58 0.91 -2.49 -2.20
N LEU A 59 0.41 -1.99 -3.33
CA LEU A 59 -0.93 -1.42 -3.37
C LEU A 59 -1.85 -2.26 -4.26
N LEU A 60 -3.10 -2.41 -3.82
CA LEU A 60 -4.19 -2.91 -4.65
C LEU A 60 -5.20 -1.77 -4.83
N VAL A 61 -5.13 -1.08 -5.96
CA VAL A 61 -6.02 0.04 -6.29
C VAL A 61 -7.26 -0.50 -6.98
N VAL A 62 -8.44 -0.15 -6.46
CA VAL A 62 -9.73 -0.71 -6.91
C VAL A 62 -10.75 0.42 -7.13
N ASN A 63 -11.38 0.46 -8.30
CA ASN A 63 -12.57 1.30 -8.47
C ASN A 63 -13.82 0.56 -7.98
N THR A 64 -14.62 1.22 -7.17
CA THR A 64 -15.72 0.57 -6.43
C THR A 64 -17.08 1.21 -6.71
N ALA A 65 -18.15 0.51 -6.37
CA ALA A 65 -19.51 1.03 -6.40
C ALA A 65 -20.43 0.27 -5.43
N SER A 66 -21.42 0.98 -4.88
CA SER A 66 -22.35 0.45 -3.87
C SER A 66 -23.49 -0.41 -4.46
N PHE A 67 -23.88 -0.17 -5.72
CA PHE A 67 -25.04 -0.84 -6.37
C PHE A 67 -24.64 -1.73 -7.53
N CYS A 68 -23.56 -2.50 -7.37
CA CYS A 68 -22.98 -3.35 -8.41
C CYS A 68 -23.17 -4.84 -8.08
N GLY A 69 -23.33 -5.69 -9.07
CA GLY A 69 -23.32 -7.15 -8.87
C GLY A 69 -22.03 -7.70 -8.22
N PHE A 70 -20.94 -6.93 -8.29
CA PHE A 70 -19.64 -7.26 -7.68
C PHE A 70 -19.41 -6.61 -6.30
N THR A 71 -20.38 -5.87 -5.75
CA THR A 71 -20.24 -5.12 -4.47
C THR A 71 -19.83 -6.03 -3.30
N ARG A 72 -20.25 -7.32 -3.33
CA ARG A 72 -19.80 -8.32 -2.34
C ARG A 72 -18.29 -8.47 -2.25
N GLN A 73 -17.53 -8.07 -3.27
CA GLN A 73 -16.07 -8.11 -3.25
C GLN A 73 -15.44 -7.20 -2.18
N TYR A 74 -16.19 -6.24 -1.64
CA TYR A 74 -15.72 -5.46 -0.47
C TYR A 74 -15.31 -6.36 0.71
N GLN A 75 -16.05 -7.44 0.98
CA GLN A 75 -15.70 -8.39 2.05
C GLN A 75 -14.35 -9.05 1.80
N GLY A 76 -14.12 -9.50 0.57
CA GLY A 76 -12.86 -10.12 0.17
C GLY A 76 -11.69 -9.14 0.18
N LEU A 77 -11.92 -7.89 -0.26
CA LEU A 77 -10.92 -6.81 -0.23
C LEU A 77 -10.52 -6.45 1.21
N GLU A 78 -11.49 -6.33 2.13
CA GLU A 78 -11.22 -6.08 3.54
C GLU A 78 -10.47 -7.26 4.19
N ALA A 79 -10.87 -8.49 3.88
CA ALA A 79 -10.18 -9.68 4.37
C ALA A 79 -8.72 -9.73 3.87
N LEU A 80 -8.50 -9.38 2.60
CA LEU A 80 -7.19 -9.33 1.98
C LEU A 80 -6.30 -8.25 2.64
N ASP A 81 -6.82 -7.02 2.77
CA ASP A 81 -6.10 -5.92 3.43
C ASP A 81 -5.73 -6.30 4.87
N ARG A 82 -6.67 -6.80 5.65
CA ARG A 82 -6.43 -7.23 7.03
C ARG A 82 -5.36 -8.33 7.13
N LYS A 83 -5.40 -9.32 6.23
CA LYS A 83 -4.45 -10.45 6.20
C LYS A 83 -3.03 -10.00 5.91
N TYR A 84 -2.85 -9.05 4.99
CA TYR A 84 -1.53 -8.70 4.48
C TYR A 84 -1.05 -7.29 4.89
N ARG A 85 -1.84 -6.50 5.60
CA ARG A 85 -1.49 -5.14 6.05
C ARG A 85 -0.16 -5.12 6.82
N ALA A 86 0.03 -6.05 7.75
CA ALA A 86 1.28 -6.17 8.51
C ALA A 86 2.50 -6.53 7.63
N LYS A 87 2.27 -7.13 6.46
CA LYS A 87 3.31 -7.44 5.46
C LYS A 87 3.55 -6.30 4.47
N GLY A 88 2.76 -5.24 4.56
CA GLY A 88 2.91 -4.03 3.75
C GLY A 88 1.97 -3.92 2.55
N LEU A 89 0.87 -4.68 2.50
CA LEU A 89 -0.23 -4.42 1.58
C LEU A 89 -1.07 -3.23 2.07
N VAL A 90 -1.56 -2.43 1.14
CA VAL A 90 -2.65 -1.48 1.35
C VAL A 90 -3.63 -1.61 0.18
N VAL A 91 -4.90 -1.84 0.48
CA VAL A 91 -5.99 -1.71 -0.49
C VAL A 91 -6.43 -0.24 -0.54
N LEU A 92 -6.60 0.33 -1.73
CA LEU A 92 -7.07 1.70 -1.94
C LEU A 92 -8.37 1.66 -2.76
N GLY A 93 -9.47 2.11 -2.18
CA GLY A 93 -10.78 2.12 -2.83
C GLY A 93 -11.14 3.49 -3.39
N PHE A 94 -11.58 3.52 -4.65
CA PHE A 94 -12.01 4.72 -5.35
C PHE A 94 -13.45 4.53 -5.86
N PRO A 95 -14.46 4.99 -5.12
CA PRO A 95 -15.84 4.98 -5.59
C PRO A 95 -15.98 5.77 -6.89
N SER A 96 -16.77 5.23 -7.84
CA SER A 96 -16.99 5.88 -9.13
C SER A 96 -18.40 5.65 -9.65
N ASN A 97 -19.02 6.71 -10.16
CA ASN A 97 -20.30 6.63 -10.84
C ASN A 97 -20.21 6.50 -12.37
N ASP A 98 -19.02 6.24 -12.91
CA ASP A 98 -18.82 6.12 -14.37
C ASP A 98 -19.61 4.97 -15.01
N PHE A 99 -20.10 4.04 -14.20
CA PHE A 99 -20.94 2.91 -14.62
C PHE A 99 -22.37 3.02 -14.05
N SER A 100 -22.78 4.22 -13.60
CA SER A 100 -24.11 4.52 -13.07
C SER A 100 -24.56 3.63 -11.90
N GLN A 101 -23.60 3.20 -11.07
CA GLN A 101 -23.81 2.30 -9.93
C GLN A 101 -23.30 2.86 -8.59
N GLU A 102 -22.98 4.17 -8.54
CA GLU A 102 -22.55 4.88 -7.32
C GLU A 102 -23.23 6.25 -7.24
N THR A 103 -24.54 6.26 -6.99
CA THR A 103 -25.39 7.46 -7.07
C THR A 103 -25.45 8.26 -5.77
N GLY A 104 -25.08 7.67 -4.62
CA GLY A 104 -25.10 8.30 -3.31
C GLY A 104 -24.09 9.45 -3.15
N SER A 105 -24.25 10.25 -2.09
CA SER A 105 -23.23 11.20 -1.65
C SER A 105 -21.99 10.48 -1.12
N ASN A 106 -20.87 11.19 -0.92
CA ASN A 106 -19.68 10.60 -0.29
C ASN A 106 -20.02 10.01 1.09
N LYS A 107 -20.84 10.72 1.87
CA LYS A 107 -21.31 10.25 3.17
C LYS A 107 -22.11 8.95 3.07
N ASP A 108 -23.04 8.86 2.13
CA ASP A 108 -23.84 7.64 1.95
C ASP A 108 -22.97 6.45 1.57
N VAL A 109 -21.96 6.66 0.71
CA VAL A 109 -21.00 5.64 0.31
C VAL A 109 -20.12 5.23 1.50
N ALA A 110 -19.65 6.18 2.31
CA ALA A 110 -18.86 5.89 3.51
C ALA A 110 -19.64 5.04 4.51
N ASP A 111 -20.87 5.47 4.83
CA ASP A 111 -21.77 4.77 5.75
C ASP A 111 -22.10 3.35 5.23
N PHE A 112 -22.36 3.20 3.94
CA PHE A 112 -22.63 1.90 3.31
C PHE A 112 -21.44 0.96 3.42
N CYS A 113 -20.24 1.43 3.06
CA CYS A 113 -19.03 0.62 3.11
C CYS A 113 -18.69 0.17 4.53
N GLU A 114 -18.82 1.06 5.51
CA GLU A 114 -18.51 0.76 6.91
C GLU A 114 -19.57 -0.15 7.53
N ASN A 115 -20.85 0.21 7.42
CA ASN A 115 -21.92 -0.48 8.12
C ASN A 115 -22.30 -1.82 7.49
N THR A 116 -22.16 -1.97 6.15
CA THR A 116 -22.57 -3.18 5.44
C THR A 116 -21.41 -4.18 5.31
N PHE A 117 -20.20 -3.70 5.05
CA PHE A 117 -19.05 -4.56 4.75
C PHE A 117 -17.91 -4.43 5.76
N GLY A 118 -17.98 -3.51 6.72
CA GLY A 118 -16.95 -3.29 7.72
C GLY A 118 -15.63 -2.80 7.12
N VAL A 119 -15.67 -2.09 6.00
CA VAL A 119 -14.47 -1.60 5.28
C VAL A 119 -13.65 -0.70 6.18
N LYS A 120 -12.37 -1.04 6.34
CA LYS A 120 -11.36 -0.28 7.10
C LYS A 120 -10.15 0.13 6.27
N PHE A 121 -10.00 -0.42 5.06
CA PHE A 121 -8.96 0.05 4.15
C PHE A 121 -9.27 1.47 3.65
N PRO A 122 -8.26 2.26 3.25
CA PRO A 122 -8.44 3.62 2.76
C PRO A 122 -9.40 3.73 1.58
N MET A 123 -10.41 4.57 1.73
CA MET A 123 -11.36 4.94 0.68
C MET A 123 -11.25 6.43 0.39
N PHE A 124 -11.41 6.81 -0.87
CA PHE A 124 -11.34 8.21 -1.32
C PHE A 124 -12.70 8.70 -1.82
N VAL A 125 -12.86 10.01 -1.93
CA VAL A 125 -14.08 10.61 -2.46
C VAL A 125 -14.36 10.14 -3.87
N LYS A 126 -15.63 10.10 -4.22
CA LYS A 126 -16.11 9.65 -5.53
C LYS A 126 -15.45 10.45 -6.64
N SER A 127 -14.92 9.77 -7.65
CA SER A 127 -14.24 10.38 -8.79
C SER A 127 -14.41 9.56 -10.06
N SER A 128 -14.14 10.17 -11.22
CA SER A 128 -14.08 9.44 -12.49
C SER A 128 -12.80 8.57 -12.55
N VAL A 129 -12.93 7.36 -13.13
CA VAL A 129 -11.84 6.37 -13.24
C VAL A 129 -11.58 5.96 -14.69
N ARG A 130 -12.32 6.55 -15.65
CA ARG A 130 -12.17 6.24 -17.08
C ARG A 130 -12.35 7.49 -17.95
N GLY A 131 -11.90 7.39 -19.21
CA GLY A 131 -12.01 8.48 -20.18
C GLY A 131 -11.11 9.66 -19.83
N ARG A 132 -11.39 10.82 -20.44
CA ARG A 132 -10.60 12.04 -20.26
C ARG A 132 -10.76 12.67 -18.87
N GLU A 133 -11.90 12.40 -18.21
CA GLU A 133 -12.22 12.92 -16.88
C GLU A 133 -11.70 12.02 -15.76
N ALA A 134 -11.04 10.91 -16.09
CA ALA A 134 -10.45 10.04 -15.08
C ALA A 134 -9.50 10.84 -14.17
N ASN A 135 -9.54 10.57 -12.88
CA ASN A 135 -8.59 11.18 -11.96
C ASN A 135 -7.14 10.81 -12.35
N PRO A 136 -6.14 11.63 -11.99
CA PRO A 136 -4.78 11.48 -12.50
C PRO A 136 -4.16 10.11 -12.16
N LEU A 137 -4.47 9.51 -11.00
CA LEU A 137 -3.99 8.17 -10.67
C LEU A 137 -4.50 7.12 -11.67
N PHE A 138 -5.80 7.13 -11.99
CA PHE A 138 -6.37 6.17 -12.94
C PHE A 138 -5.92 6.41 -14.38
N GLN A 139 -5.60 7.64 -14.76
CA GLN A 139 -4.96 7.92 -16.06
C GLN A 139 -3.58 7.25 -16.15
N GLU A 140 -2.75 7.38 -15.10
CA GLU A 140 -1.41 6.77 -15.06
C GLU A 140 -1.49 5.24 -14.96
N LEU A 141 -2.39 4.69 -14.12
CA LEU A 141 -2.63 3.26 -14.03
C LEU A 141 -3.02 2.65 -15.38
N ALA A 142 -3.93 3.33 -16.10
CA ALA A 142 -4.35 2.90 -17.44
C ALA A 142 -3.20 2.97 -18.45
N LYS A 143 -2.40 4.02 -18.41
CA LYS A 143 -1.22 4.20 -19.27
C LYS A 143 -0.17 3.11 -19.03
N GLU A 144 0.18 2.83 -17.79
CA GLU A 144 1.21 1.85 -17.44
C GLU A 144 0.77 0.40 -17.70
N SER A 145 -0.49 0.08 -17.38
CA SER A 145 -1.02 -1.28 -17.56
C SER A 145 -1.57 -1.59 -18.96
N GLY A 146 -1.81 -0.55 -19.78
CA GLY A 146 -2.55 -0.69 -21.03
C GLY A 146 -4.04 -1.03 -20.82
N THR A 147 -4.57 -0.92 -19.60
CA THR A 147 -5.93 -1.35 -19.26
C THR A 147 -6.67 -0.25 -18.53
N THR A 148 -7.81 0.18 -19.11
CA THR A 148 -8.76 1.10 -18.47
C THR A 148 -9.89 0.28 -17.82
N PRO A 149 -10.46 0.69 -16.67
CA PRO A 149 -11.61 0.02 -16.07
C PRO A 149 -12.77 -0.06 -17.08
N LYS A 150 -13.27 -1.27 -17.34
CA LYS A 150 -14.44 -1.53 -18.20
C LYS A 150 -15.71 -1.73 -17.37
N TRP A 151 -15.56 -1.87 -16.08
CA TRP A 151 -16.65 -2.00 -15.10
C TRP A 151 -16.14 -1.68 -13.68
N ASN A 152 -17.02 -1.68 -12.68
CA ASN A 152 -16.63 -1.55 -11.28
C ASN A 152 -15.81 -2.76 -10.81
N PHE A 153 -15.03 -2.58 -9.76
CA PHE A 153 -14.14 -3.59 -9.17
C PHE A 153 -13.03 -4.09 -10.10
N TYR A 154 -12.56 -3.26 -11.05
CA TYR A 154 -11.25 -3.44 -11.66
C TYR A 154 -10.16 -3.18 -10.62
N LYS A 155 -9.08 -3.92 -10.71
CA LYS A 155 -8.00 -3.88 -9.74
C LYS A 155 -6.65 -3.69 -10.43
N TYR A 156 -5.81 -2.85 -9.85
CA TYR A 156 -4.42 -2.67 -10.29
C TYR A 156 -3.51 -3.03 -9.12
N LEU A 157 -2.62 -3.99 -9.34
CA LEU A 157 -1.57 -4.33 -8.40
C LEU A 157 -0.35 -3.47 -8.70
N VAL A 158 0.11 -2.73 -7.69
CA VAL A 158 1.28 -1.86 -7.76
C VAL A 158 2.34 -2.39 -6.82
N GLY A 159 3.56 -2.52 -7.31
CA GLY A 159 4.73 -2.98 -6.55
C GLY A 159 5.24 -1.92 -5.57
N ARG A 160 6.20 -2.32 -4.72
CA ARG A 160 6.83 -1.42 -3.74
C ARG A 160 7.57 -0.25 -4.38
N ASP A 161 8.05 -0.43 -5.61
CA ASP A 161 8.69 0.57 -6.45
C ASP A 161 7.71 1.58 -7.08
N GLY A 162 6.42 1.42 -6.83
CA GLY A 162 5.35 2.26 -7.38
C GLY A 162 5.01 1.97 -8.84
N LYS A 163 5.45 0.85 -9.42
CA LYS A 163 5.10 0.46 -10.79
C LYS A 163 3.93 -0.49 -10.83
N VAL A 164 3.12 -0.38 -11.88
CA VAL A 164 2.01 -1.32 -12.09
C VAL A 164 2.54 -2.69 -12.48
N VAL A 165 2.16 -3.71 -11.70
CA VAL A 165 2.57 -5.11 -11.91
C VAL A 165 1.56 -5.87 -12.74
N ALA A 166 0.27 -5.66 -12.48
CA ALA A 166 -0.82 -6.34 -13.16
C ALA A 166 -2.13 -5.56 -13.02
N ALA A 167 -3.06 -5.78 -13.97
CA ALA A 167 -4.42 -5.32 -13.90
C ALA A 167 -5.38 -6.51 -14.00
N TYR A 168 -6.47 -6.46 -13.23
CA TYR A 168 -7.46 -7.53 -13.15
C TYR A 168 -8.86 -6.99 -13.40
N SER A 169 -9.68 -7.77 -14.10
CA SER A 169 -11.07 -7.40 -14.35
C SER A 169 -11.94 -7.58 -13.10
N SER A 170 -13.19 -7.13 -13.20
CA SER A 170 -14.22 -7.33 -12.15
C SER A 170 -14.43 -8.79 -11.80
N LEU A 171 -14.23 -9.71 -12.76
CA LEU A 171 -14.43 -11.15 -12.59
C LEU A 171 -13.36 -11.81 -11.71
N THR A 172 -12.21 -11.14 -11.51
CA THR A 172 -11.17 -11.64 -10.63
C THR A 172 -11.52 -11.29 -9.19
N GLU A 173 -11.99 -12.27 -8.43
CA GLU A 173 -12.30 -12.12 -7.01
C GLU A 173 -11.03 -11.84 -6.19
N PRO A 174 -11.13 -11.16 -5.03
CA PRO A 174 -9.97 -10.86 -4.19
C PRO A 174 -9.17 -12.08 -3.69
N ASP A 175 -9.81 -13.24 -3.61
CA ASP A 175 -9.19 -14.53 -3.23
C ASP A 175 -8.69 -15.35 -4.44
N ASN A 176 -8.74 -14.78 -5.64
CA ASN A 176 -8.25 -15.45 -6.84
C ASN A 176 -6.78 -15.85 -6.70
N ARG A 177 -6.47 -17.09 -7.04
CA ARG A 177 -5.13 -17.68 -6.87
C ARG A 177 -4.04 -16.89 -7.58
N ASP A 178 -4.28 -16.43 -8.80
CA ASP A 178 -3.25 -15.75 -9.60
C ASP A 178 -3.01 -14.32 -9.08
N LEU A 179 -4.06 -13.62 -8.63
CA LEU A 179 -3.95 -12.34 -7.93
C LEU A 179 -3.16 -12.51 -6.63
N LEU A 180 -3.49 -13.50 -5.80
CA LEU A 180 -2.79 -13.77 -4.55
C LEU A 180 -1.32 -14.11 -4.77
N ALA A 181 -1.01 -14.95 -5.76
CA ALA A 181 0.37 -15.31 -6.08
C ALA A 181 1.21 -14.08 -6.53
N ALA A 182 0.64 -13.22 -7.38
CA ALA A 182 1.30 -12.00 -7.81
C ALA A 182 1.51 -11.03 -6.64
N LEU A 183 0.50 -10.86 -5.78
CA LEU A 183 0.56 -10.03 -4.59
C LEU A 183 1.61 -10.52 -3.60
N GLU A 184 1.61 -11.81 -3.26
CA GLU A 184 2.57 -12.41 -2.33
C GLU A 184 4.01 -12.31 -2.86
N LYS A 185 4.20 -12.45 -4.17
CA LYS A 185 5.50 -12.21 -4.82
C LYS A 185 5.98 -10.78 -4.59
N GLN A 186 5.11 -9.77 -4.75
CA GLN A 186 5.47 -8.37 -4.50
C GLN A 186 5.74 -8.09 -3.02
N LEU A 187 4.98 -8.72 -2.11
CA LEU A 187 5.20 -8.57 -0.67
C LEU A 187 6.53 -9.17 -0.20
N ALA A 188 7.04 -10.19 -0.89
CA ALA A 188 8.33 -10.82 -0.59
C ALA A 188 9.54 -9.97 -1.04
N LEU A 189 9.36 -9.02 -1.96
CA LEU A 189 10.42 -8.09 -2.36
C LEU A 189 10.69 -7.10 -1.21
N ARG A 190 11.97 -6.74 -1.05
CA ARG A 190 12.35 -5.70 -0.08
C ARG A 190 11.86 -4.33 -0.59
N ALA A 191 11.52 -3.45 0.34
CA ALA A 191 11.42 -2.02 0.03
C ALA A 191 12.85 -1.49 -0.01
N ASP A 192 13.28 -1.05 -1.20
CA ASP A 192 14.59 -0.39 -1.39
C ASP A 192 14.56 1.01 -0.78
#